data_3d857e84c4f7732a20b33f1501c26dca
#
_entry.id   3d857e84c4f7732a20b33f1501c26dca
#
_cell.length_a   1.000
_cell.length_b   1.000
_cell.length_c   1.000
_cell.angle_alpha   90.00
_cell.angle_beta   90.00
_cell.angle_gamma   90.00
#
_symmetry.space_group_name_H-M   'P 1'
#
loop_
_entity.id
_entity.type
_entity.pdbx_description
1 polymer ?
#
loop_
_entity_poly.entity_id
_entity_poly.type
_entity_poly.pdbx_seq_one_letter_code
_entity_poly.pdbx_strand_id
1 'polypeptide(L)'
;SVCRYFVESPKEGIHLISKERLTSLVEKSFKMASDLPGPVHINLAYEEPLHPCEIDQKKVLDGWGFEGFLKDKIISNNTEIVKNFPSLKPPKLDPFSLGIIIVGPWRGKVKQLDSFRKALKKWQKLTGWPILADPLSGVEYDQEGVINNWDLFFSTGLFEKIQEVQVLRLGPLPPSRELQIWLKKPGKVQLLITEGDCRNLDPIGDSTQFSEGFSYWVDKLFESIPKKPEIDKKIISRKLTTELINYDLLIDDWLDKRLFRNGLITEPALARLLPRLLPSSVPVMLASSSPIRDWLSYSGKGALFRRCFGFRGCSGIDGTLSMGMGLSIIMGRMILITGDLALLHDTNGWLFSKDKNISLIVIMIDNGGGGIFNQLNIDRIQEGDFEEIFLMPQQVCHLTLAKAYGLKYRQVACLDDLEQAIEWSFSLSTNVLIRVCTNSVEDHKLRVSLRDDLKRTLSDNLSSFD
;
A
#
# COMPACT_ATOMS: atom_id res chain seq x y z
N SER A 1 -18.90 -13.41 11.70
CA SER A 1 -18.49 -14.31 10.60
C SER A 1 -17.63 -13.55 9.60
N VAL A 2 -16.48 -14.09 9.24
CA VAL A 2 -15.60 -13.48 8.23
C VAL A 2 -16.22 -13.61 6.84
N CYS A 3 -16.96 -14.69 6.60
CA CYS A 3 -17.59 -14.96 5.32
C CYS A 3 -18.99 -14.33 5.21
N ARG A 4 -19.25 -13.61 4.12
CA ARG A 4 -20.55 -12.97 3.84
C ARG A 4 -21.59 -13.94 3.31
N TYR A 5 -21.15 -14.89 2.54
CA TYR A 5 -21.99 -15.92 1.95
C TYR A 5 -21.22 -17.22 1.87
N PHE A 6 -21.82 -18.28 2.34
CA PHE A 6 -21.31 -19.63 2.21
C PHE A 6 -22.31 -20.46 1.42
N VAL A 7 -21.82 -21.22 0.48
CA VAL A 7 -22.64 -22.15 -0.27
C VAL A 7 -21.88 -23.44 -0.51
N GLU A 8 -22.58 -24.54 -0.42
CA GLU A 8 -22.08 -25.86 -0.70
C GLU A 8 -22.70 -26.37 -1.99
N SER A 9 -21.90 -26.91 -2.90
CA SER A 9 -22.42 -27.55 -4.11
C SER A 9 -23.11 -28.86 -3.75
N PRO A 10 -24.08 -29.31 -4.58
CA PRO A 10 -24.60 -30.68 -4.46
C PRO A 10 -23.47 -31.68 -4.57
N LYS A 11 -23.62 -32.80 -3.89
CA LYS A 11 -22.63 -33.92 -3.87
C LYS A 11 -22.52 -34.67 -5.21
N GLU A 12 -23.46 -34.45 -6.09
CA GLU A 12 -23.58 -35.19 -7.37
C GLU A 12 -22.59 -34.71 -8.43
N GLY A 13 -21.39 -34.37 -8.14
CA GLY A 13 -20.36 -33.98 -9.11
C GLY A 13 -20.76 -32.78 -10.05
N ILE A 14 -19.79 -32.00 -10.44
CA ILE A 14 -20.03 -30.77 -11.22
C ILE A 14 -20.64 -31.02 -12.60
N HIS A 15 -20.37 -32.21 -13.20
CA HIS A 15 -20.88 -32.58 -14.52
C HIS A 15 -22.39 -32.93 -14.53
N LEU A 16 -22.99 -33.16 -13.37
CA LEU A 16 -24.43 -33.39 -13.19
C LEU A 16 -25.20 -32.11 -12.82
N ILE A 17 -24.49 -31.03 -12.52
CA ILE A 17 -25.12 -29.74 -12.21
C ILE A 17 -25.50 -29.04 -13.52
N SER A 18 -26.77 -28.67 -13.66
CA SER A 18 -27.19 -27.95 -14.86
C SER A 18 -26.47 -26.59 -14.99
N LYS A 19 -26.28 -26.15 -16.23
CA LYS A 19 -25.65 -24.86 -16.56
C LYS A 19 -26.35 -23.70 -15.84
N GLU A 20 -27.69 -23.71 -15.80
CA GLU A 20 -28.50 -22.68 -15.16
C GLU A 20 -28.23 -22.59 -13.65
N ARG A 21 -28.11 -23.76 -12.99
CA ARG A 21 -27.85 -23.86 -11.56
C ARG A 21 -26.45 -23.36 -11.23
N LEU A 22 -25.45 -23.70 -12.05
CA LEU A 22 -24.08 -23.25 -11.87
C LEU A 22 -23.97 -21.72 -12.15
N THR A 23 -24.60 -21.25 -13.20
CA THR A 23 -24.68 -19.83 -13.51
C THR A 23 -25.32 -19.04 -12.37
N SER A 24 -26.45 -19.51 -11.85
CA SER A 24 -27.14 -18.89 -10.72
C SER A 24 -26.27 -18.85 -9.45
N LEU A 25 -25.50 -19.94 -9.19
CA LEU A 25 -24.55 -19.99 -8.09
C LEU A 25 -23.48 -18.91 -8.21
N VAL A 26 -22.87 -18.79 -9.40
CA VAL A 26 -21.83 -17.80 -9.66
C VAL A 26 -22.38 -16.39 -9.58
N GLU A 27 -23.53 -16.11 -10.22
CA GLU A 27 -24.16 -14.79 -10.20
C GLU A 27 -24.52 -14.36 -8.78
N LYS A 28 -25.12 -15.26 -7.99
CA LYS A 28 -25.47 -14.98 -6.59
C LYS A 28 -24.22 -14.73 -5.74
N SER A 29 -23.18 -15.52 -5.91
CA SER A 29 -21.92 -15.37 -5.20
C SER A 29 -21.24 -14.06 -5.54
N PHE A 30 -21.17 -13.72 -6.82
CA PHE A 30 -20.62 -12.45 -7.29
C PHE A 30 -21.42 -11.25 -6.76
N LYS A 31 -22.75 -11.33 -6.80
CA LYS A 31 -23.63 -10.29 -6.25
C LYS A 31 -23.38 -10.10 -4.75
N MET A 32 -23.32 -11.19 -3.98
CA MET A 32 -23.07 -11.12 -2.53
C MET A 32 -21.68 -10.55 -2.20
N ALA A 33 -20.67 -10.86 -3.01
CA ALA A 33 -19.33 -10.28 -2.85
C ALA A 33 -19.27 -8.79 -3.22
N SER A 34 -20.11 -8.35 -4.18
CA SER A 34 -20.09 -6.98 -4.72
C SER A 34 -21.02 -6.04 -3.97
N ASP A 35 -22.16 -6.52 -3.48
CA ASP A 35 -23.19 -5.70 -2.82
C ASP A 35 -22.73 -5.17 -1.46
N LEU A 36 -22.14 -6.01 -0.65
CA LEU A 36 -21.45 -5.66 0.57
C LEU A 36 -20.07 -6.29 0.49
N PRO A 37 -19.03 -5.56 0.08
CA PRO A 37 -17.71 -6.13 -0.13
C PRO A 37 -17.26 -7.03 1.02
N GLY A 38 -16.95 -8.27 0.69
CA GLY A 38 -16.55 -9.28 1.68
C GLY A 38 -16.38 -10.66 1.06
N PRO A 39 -15.68 -11.57 1.76
CA PRO A 39 -15.41 -12.91 1.24
C PRO A 39 -16.69 -13.72 1.02
N VAL A 40 -16.70 -14.44 -0.09
CA VAL A 40 -17.69 -15.50 -0.38
C VAL A 40 -16.94 -16.82 -0.44
N HIS A 41 -17.47 -17.82 0.24
CA HIS A 41 -16.91 -19.17 0.22
C HIS A 41 -17.86 -20.10 -0.54
N ILE A 42 -17.36 -20.68 -1.62
CA ILE A 42 -18.06 -21.73 -2.39
C ILE A 42 -17.32 -23.03 -2.14
N ASN A 43 -17.97 -24.00 -1.51
CA ASN A 43 -17.45 -25.34 -1.35
C ASN A 43 -17.98 -26.22 -2.50
N LEU A 44 -17.09 -26.66 -3.38
CA LEU A 44 -17.40 -27.60 -4.47
C LEU A 44 -16.96 -29.00 -4.06
N ALA A 45 -17.92 -29.85 -3.74
CA ALA A 45 -17.62 -31.22 -3.43
C ALA A 45 -17.39 -32.04 -4.71
N TYR A 46 -16.36 -32.85 -4.71
CA TYR A 46 -16.04 -33.77 -5.79
C TYR A 46 -16.04 -35.22 -5.25
N GLU A 47 -16.48 -36.15 -6.07
CA GLU A 47 -16.42 -37.59 -5.77
C GLU A 47 -15.27 -38.24 -6.54
N GLU A 48 -14.80 -39.37 -6.05
CA GLU A 48 -13.84 -40.23 -6.74
C GLU A 48 -14.48 -40.91 -7.99
N PRO A 49 -13.75 -41.02 -9.11
CA PRO A 49 -12.38 -40.62 -9.35
C PRO A 49 -12.29 -39.11 -9.67
N LEU A 50 -11.28 -38.40 -9.09
CA LEU A 50 -11.09 -36.97 -9.25
C LEU A 50 -10.61 -36.56 -10.65
N HIS A 51 -10.11 -37.49 -11.47
CA HIS A 51 -9.71 -37.20 -12.84
C HIS A 51 -10.92 -37.28 -13.77
N PRO A 52 -11.13 -36.31 -14.66
CA PRO A 52 -12.25 -36.31 -15.58
C PRO A 52 -12.10 -37.43 -16.64
N CYS A 53 -13.18 -38.14 -16.95
CA CYS A 53 -13.18 -39.04 -18.09
C CYS A 53 -13.54 -38.26 -19.38
N GLU A 54 -12.99 -38.67 -20.53
CA GLU A 54 -13.21 -38.00 -21.82
C GLU A 54 -14.70 -37.89 -22.21
N ILE A 55 -15.48 -38.92 -21.86
CA ILE A 55 -16.92 -38.97 -22.18
C ILE A 55 -17.68 -37.89 -21.41
N ASP A 56 -17.32 -37.68 -20.12
CA ASP A 56 -18.01 -36.70 -19.29
C ASP A 56 -17.54 -35.27 -19.65
N GLN A 57 -16.25 -35.07 -19.96
CA GLN A 57 -15.75 -33.81 -20.51
C GLN A 57 -16.51 -33.42 -21.79
N LYS A 58 -16.67 -34.35 -22.74
CA LYS A 58 -17.37 -34.10 -23.98
C LYS A 58 -18.84 -33.72 -23.75
N LYS A 59 -19.53 -34.44 -22.88
CA LYS A 59 -20.93 -34.12 -22.51
C LYS A 59 -21.07 -32.74 -21.93
N VAL A 60 -20.15 -32.31 -21.06
CA VAL A 60 -20.17 -30.98 -20.46
C VAL A 60 -19.89 -29.90 -21.50
N LEU A 61 -18.87 -30.11 -22.35
CA LEU A 61 -18.50 -29.15 -23.40
C LEU A 61 -19.60 -29.01 -24.45
N ASP A 62 -20.15 -30.13 -24.93
CA ASP A 62 -21.22 -30.13 -25.94
C ASP A 62 -22.53 -29.53 -25.37
N GLY A 63 -22.84 -29.83 -24.10
CA GLY A 63 -24.07 -29.38 -23.44
C GLY A 63 -24.04 -27.90 -23.01
N TRP A 64 -22.87 -27.33 -22.76
CA TRP A 64 -22.75 -25.99 -22.21
C TRP A 64 -22.52 -24.89 -23.24
N GLY A 65 -22.15 -25.21 -24.50
CA GLY A 65 -21.90 -24.21 -25.54
C GLY A 65 -20.89 -23.15 -25.08
N PHE A 66 -19.72 -23.57 -24.59
CA PHE A 66 -18.78 -22.75 -23.84
C PHE A 66 -18.31 -21.48 -24.57
N GLU A 67 -18.21 -21.52 -25.90
CA GLU A 67 -17.74 -20.37 -26.68
C GLU A 67 -18.72 -19.18 -26.70
N GLY A 68 -20.04 -19.45 -26.68
CA GLY A 68 -21.06 -18.39 -26.59
C GLY A 68 -21.19 -17.78 -25.20
N PHE A 69 -20.98 -18.59 -24.15
CA PHE A 69 -21.21 -18.21 -22.76
C PHE A 69 -20.29 -17.07 -22.27
N LEU A 70 -19.02 -17.10 -22.65
CA LEU A 70 -18.07 -16.05 -22.26
C LEU A 70 -18.26 -14.74 -23.03
N LYS A 71 -18.68 -14.81 -24.33
CA LYS A 71 -18.89 -13.62 -25.13
C LYS A 71 -20.13 -12.82 -24.70
N ASP A 72 -21.24 -13.48 -24.46
CA ASP A 72 -22.50 -12.79 -24.18
C ASP A 72 -22.56 -12.18 -22.78
N LYS A 73 -21.89 -12.77 -21.78
CA LYS A 73 -21.90 -12.26 -20.40
C LYS A 73 -20.82 -11.22 -20.09
N ILE A 74 -19.70 -11.22 -20.78
CA ILE A 74 -18.68 -10.16 -20.62
C ILE A 74 -19.21 -8.82 -21.18
N ILE A 75 -20.10 -8.85 -22.17
CA ILE A 75 -20.66 -7.64 -22.78
C ILE A 75 -21.85 -7.09 -21.96
N SER A 76 -22.60 -7.92 -21.24
CA SER A 76 -23.79 -7.49 -20.49
C SER A 76 -23.52 -6.93 -19.09
N ASN A 77 -22.33 -7.12 -18.53
CA ASN A 77 -22.00 -6.67 -17.16
C ASN A 77 -21.43 -5.24 -17.07
N ASN A 78 -21.62 -4.42 -18.11
CA ASN A 78 -21.46 -2.97 -18.00
C ASN A 78 -22.68 -2.25 -17.40
N THR A 79 -23.62 -2.97 -16.83
CA THR A 79 -24.60 -2.35 -15.95
C THR A 79 -23.89 -1.90 -14.68
N GLU A 80 -23.56 -0.63 -14.63
CA GLU A 80 -23.30 0.06 -13.37
C GLU A 80 -24.49 -0.28 -12.46
N ILE A 81 -24.25 -1.09 -11.43
CA ILE A 81 -25.21 -1.22 -10.35
C ILE A 81 -25.18 0.12 -9.64
N VAL A 82 -26.02 1.03 -10.14
CA VAL A 82 -26.36 2.28 -9.45
C VAL A 82 -27.10 1.85 -8.19
N LYS A 83 -26.35 1.67 -7.10
CA LYS A 83 -26.96 1.54 -5.78
C LYS A 83 -27.57 2.89 -5.48
N ASN A 84 -28.90 3.00 -5.58
CA ASN A 84 -29.65 4.07 -4.97
C ASN A 84 -29.60 3.91 -3.44
N PHE A 85 -28.43 4.22 -2.84
CA PHE A 85 -28.41 4.59 -1.44
C PHE A 85 -29.10 5.96 -1.34
N PRO A 86 -29.95 6.20 -0.33
CA PRO A 86 -30.43 7.54 -0.09
C PRO A 86 -29.22 8.46 -0.01
N SER A 87 -29.17 9.49 -0.86
CA SER A 87 -28.03 10.40 -0.91
C SER A 87 -27.88 11.05 0.46
N LEU A 88 -26.96 10.55 1.25
CA LEU A 88 -26.55 11.17 2.49
C LEU A 88 -26.04 12.56 2.13
N LYS A 89 -26.57 13.60 2.78
CA LYS A 89 -26.00 14.94 2.61
C LYS A 89 -24.51 14.86 2.89
N PRO A 90 -23.65 15.33 1.96
CA PRO A 90 -22.20 15.26 2.19
C PRO A 90 -21.85 15.96 3.50
N PRO A 91 -21.09 15.31 4.40
CA PRO A 91 -20.64 15.95 5.63
C PRO A 91 -19.77 17.15 5.28
N LYS A 92 -19.89 18.23 6.05
CA LYS A 92 -19.21 19.49 5.77
C LYS A 92 -17.94 19.60 6.60
N LEU A 93 -16.86 20.02 5.96
CA LEU A 93 -15.67 20.60 6.59
C LEU A 93 -15.62 22.08 6.23
N ASP A 94 -15.13 22.91 7.13
CA ASP A 94 -14.88 24.31 6.85
C ASP A 94 -13.55 24.47 6.10
N PRO A 95 -13.55 24.82 4.81
CA PRO A 95 -12.32 24.90 4.01
C PRO A 95 -11.41 26.06 4.43
N PHE A 96 -11.89 26.97 5.28
CA PHE A 96 -11.16 28.15 5.73
C PHE A 96 -10.60 28.01 7.15
N SER A 97 -10.95 26.95 7.86
CA SER A 97 -10.36 26.60 9.16
C SER A 97 -9.11 25.75 8.98
N LEU A 98 -8.29 25.66 10.03
CA LEU A 98 -7.09 24.84 10.03
C LEU A 98 -7.42 23.37 9.77
N GLY A 99 -6.70 22.74 8.84
CA GLY A 99 -6.93 21.37 8.49
C GLY A 99 -5.70 20.67 7.92
N ILE A 100 -5.77 19.34 7.90
CA ILE A 100 -4.76 18.44 7.36
C ILE A 100 -5.44 17.38 6.50
N ILE A 101 -4.84 17.04 5.37
CA ILE A 101 -5.28 15.97 4.48
C ILE A 101 -4.38 14.75 4.69
N ILE A 102 -4.95 13.61 5.03
CA ILE A 102 -4.24 12.34 5.12
C ILE A 102 -4.74 11.46 3.97
N VAL A 103 -3.84 11.10 3.06
CA VAL A 103 -4.17 10.26 1.91
C VAL A 103 -3.55 8.89 2.11
N GLY A 104 -4.39 7.93 2.46
CA GLY A 104 -4.00 6.53 2.62
C GLY A 104 -3.90 5.77 1.30
N PRO A 105 -3.66 4.46 1.34
CA PRO A 105 -3.59 3.60 0.16
C PRO A 105 -4.82 3.75 -0.74
N TRP A 106 -4.60 3.92 -2.05
CA TRP A 106 -5.67 4.00 -3.03
C TRP A 106 -6.47 2.70 -3.11
N ARG A 107 -7.78 2.78 -3.01
CA ARG A 107 -8.70 1.65 -3.09
C ARG A 107 -9.83 1.83 -4.10
N GLY A 108 -9.84 2.92 -4.82
CA GLY A 108 -10.79 3.15 -5.90
C GLY A 108 -10.44 2.40 -7.19
N LYS A 109 -11.33 2.46 -8.17
CA LYS A 109 -11.08 1.91 -9.51
C LYS A 109 -9.96 2.71 -10.19
N VAL A 110 -9.16 2.05 -11.04
CA VAL A 110 -8.05 2.70 -11.76
C VAL A 110 -8.53 3.91 -12.57
N LYS A 111 -9.67 3.79 -13.24
CA LYS A 111 -10.29 4.87 -14.04
C LYS A 111 -10.71 6.10 -13.21
N GLN A 112 -10.83 5.99 -11.90
CA GLN A 112 -11.23 7.08 -11.00
C GLN A 112 -10.03 7.84 -10.42
N LEU A 113 -8.81 7.34 -10.59
CA LEU A 113 -7.62 7.92 -9.98
C LEU A 113 -7.36 9.36 -10.48
N ASP A 114 -7.56 9.62 -11.77
CA ASP A 114 -7.33 10.97 -12.34
C ASP A 114 -8.36 11.99 -11.85
N SER A 115 -9.62 11.59 -11.69
CA SER A 115 -10.64 12.46 -11.10
C SER A 115 -10.37 12.74 -9.63
N PHE A 116 -9.91 11.73 -8.89
CA PHE A 116 -9.45 11.88 -7.51
C PHE A 116 -8.30 12.90 -7.40
N ARG A 117 -7.27 12.78 -8.23
CA ARG A 117 -6.13 13.70 -8.26
C ARG A 117 -6.56 15.14 -8.58
N LYS A 118 -7.44 15.32 -9.56
CA LYS A 118 -8.02 16.64 -9.90
C LYS A 118 -8.79 17.23 -8.72
N ALA A 119 -9.59 16.42 -8.03
CA ALA A 119 -10.33 16.84 -6.85
C ALA A 119 -9.38 17.22 -5.70
N LEU A 120 -8.29 16.48 -5.51
CA LEU A 120 -7.28 16.77 -4.49
C LEU A 120 -6.57 18.10 -4.77
N LYS A 121 -6.15 18.34 -6.02
CA LYS A 121 -5.58 19.64 -6.46
C LYS A 121 -6.57 20.78 -6.22
N LYS A 122 -7.84 20.59 -6.56
CA LYS A 122 -8.91 21.59 -6.37
C LYS A 122 -9.14 21.91 -4.89
N TRP A 123 -9.21 20.89 -4.04
CA TRP A 123 -9.42 21.04 -2.61
C TRP A 123 -8.21 21.70 -1.92
N GLN A 124 -7.01 21.20 -2.19
CA GLN A 124 -5.78 21.77 -1.63
C GLN A 124 -5.59 23.24 -2.03
N LYS A 125 -5.84 23.59 -3.30
CA LYS A 125 -5.78 24.99 -3.77
C LYS A 125 -6.78 25.90 -3.05
N LEU A 126 -7.97 25.38 -2.70
CA LEU A 126 -8.97 26.13 -1.94
C LEU A 126 -8.53 26.32 -0.49
N THR A 127 -8.12 25.25 0.18
CA THR A 127 -7.89 25.22 1.64
C THR A 127 -6.49 25.63 2.05
N GLY A 128 -5.49 25.32 1.21
CA GLY A 128 -4.08 25.43 1.56
C GLY A 128 -3.61 24.38 2.58
N TRP A 129 -4.40 23.32 2.84
CA TRP A 129 -4.06 22.29 3.81
C TRP A 129 -2.86 21.45 3.39
N PRO A 130 -1.97 21.08 4.32
CA PRO A 130 -0.88 20.14 4.02
C PRO A 130 -1.42 18.74 3.75
N ILE A 131 -0.70 17.99 2.92
CA ILE A 131 -1.05 16.62 2.50
C ILE A 131 -0.02 15.64 3.04
N LEU A 132 -0.46 14.68 3.84
CA LEU A 132 0.31 13.56 4.36
C LEU A 132 -0.06 12.31 3.54
N ALA A 133 0.73 11.99 2.54
CA ALA A 133 0.40 10.93 1.58
C ALA A 133 1.13 9.62 1.87
N ASP A 134 0.38 8.51 1.78
CA ASP A 134 0.95 7.16 1.75
C ASP A 134 1.60 6.90 0.38
N PRO A 135 2.70 6.16 0.28
CA PRO A 135 3.29 5.78 -1.00
C PRO A 135 2.32 5.07 -1.96
N LEU A 136 1.32 4.36 -1.42
CA LEU A 136 0.29 3.66 -2.19
C LEU A 136 -0.94 4.52 -2.51
N SER A 137 -0.92 5.80 -2.15
CA SER A 137 -2.07 6.71 -2.29
C SER A 137 -2.41 7.06 -3.74
N GLY A 138 -1.45 6.95 -4.65
CA GLY A 138 -1.58 7.42 -6.02
C GLY A 138 -1.53 8.95 -6.17
N VAL A 139 -1.18 9.69 -5.13
CA VAL A 139 -0.90 11.12 -5.19
C VAL A 139 0.33 11.36 -6.08
N GLU A 140 0.30 12.41 -6.88
CA GLU A 140 1.43 12.78 -7.75
C GLU A 140 2.52 13.50 -6.96
N TYR A 141 3.79 13.28 -7.34
CA TYR A 141 4.95 13.87 -6.66
C TYR A 141 5.00 15.40 -6.74
N ASP A 142 4.37 15.99 -7.78
CA ASP A 142 4.28 17.44 -8.00
C ASP A 142 3.02 18.07 -7.38
N GLN A 143 2.24 17.29 -6.63
CA GLN A 143 1.07 17.79 -5.91
C GLN A 143 1.50 18.83 -4.88
N GLU A 144 0.98 20.05 -5.02
CA GLU A 144 1.25 21.15 -4.07
C GLU A 144 0.76 20.78 -2.66
N GLY A 145 1.53 21.16 -1.65
CA GLY A 145 1.20 20.94 -0.24
C GLY A 145 1.56 19.55 0.32
N VAL A 146 2.18 18.69 -0.48
CA VAL A 146 2.66 17.37 0.00
C VAL A 146 3.86 17.53 0.92
N ILE A 147 3.80 16.86 2.06
CA ILE A 147 4.90 16.72 3.02
C ILE A 147 5.45 15.30 2.87
N ASN A 148 6.72 15.15 2.50
CA ASN A 148 7.28 13.85 2.12
C ASN A 148 7.77 13.02 3.32
N ASN A 149 8.41 13.66 4.30
CA ASN A 149 8.95 12.99 5.49
C ASN A 149 8.00 13.09 6.69
N TRP A 150 6.70 13.24 6.45
CA TRP A 150 5.71 13.55 7.48
C TRP A 150 5.66 12.53 8.63
N ASP A 151 5.96 11.25 8.38
CA ASP A 151 5.95 10.22 9.42
C ASP A 151 7.00 10.51 10.51
N LEU A 152 8.14 11.05 10.13
CA LEU A 152 9.20 11.43 11.06
C LEU A 152 8.84 12.65 11.90
N PHE A 153 7.95 13.54 11.43
CA PHE A 153 7.53 14.72 12.20
C PHE A 153 6.81 14.37 13.49
N PHE A 154 6.11 13.24 13.54
CA PHE A 154 5.45 12.81 14.77
C PHE A 154 6.45 12.52 15.90
N SER A 155 7.66 12.07 15.57
CA SER A 155 8.73 11.85 16.57
C SER A 155 9.33 13.14 17.12
N THR A 156 9.18 14.27 16.42
CA THR A 156 9.74 15.56 16.82
C THR A 156 8.89 16.36 17.80
N GLY A 157 7.64 15.95 18.01
CA GLY A 157 6.67 16.70 18.82
C GLY A 157 6.02 17.88 18.07
N LEU A 158 6.34 18.12 16.79
CA LEU A 158 5.76 19.21 16.01
C LEU A 158 4.24 19.14 15.93
N PHE A 159 3.69 17.95 15.67
CA PHE A 159 2.25 17.71 15.61
C PHE A 159 1.55 17.82 16.97
N GLU A 160 2.28 17.78 18.10
CA GLU A 160 1.72 18.02 19.44
C GLU A 160 1.23 19.46 19.63
N LYS A 161 1.83 20.41 18.92
CA LYS A 161 1.43 21.83 18.95
C LYS A 161 0.14 22.10 18.17
N ILE A 162 -0.27 21.17 17.29
CA ILE A 162 -1.50 21.28 16.50
C ILE A 162 -2.65 20.63 17.27
N GLN A 163 -3.35 21.41 18.08
CA GLN A 163 -4.38 20.88 18.98
C GLN A 163 -5.77 20.81 18.33
N GLU A 164 -6.26 21.93 17.80
CA GLU A 164 -7.58 22.00 17.17
C GLU A 164 -7.44 22.03 15.64
N VAL A 165 -7.84 20.94 14.98
CA VAL A 165 -7.65 20.78 13.55
C VAL A 165 -8.71 19.88 12.92
N GLN A 166 -9.15 20.23 11.73
CA GLN A 166 -9.95 19.33 10.89
C GLN A 166 -9.03 18.34 10.17
N VAL A 167 -9.42 17.09 10.11
CA VAL A 167 -8.66 16.05 9.45
C VAL A 167 -9.52 15.40 8.36
N LEU A 168 -9.13 15.62 7.12
CA LEU A 168 -9.71 14.94 5.97
C LEU A 168 -8.89 13.68 5.68
N ARG A 169 -9.49 12.52 5.91
CA ARG A 169 -8.88 11.22 5.67
C ARG A 169 -9.43 10.64 4.37
N LEU A 170 -8.55 10.32 3.43
CA LEU A 170 -8.90 9.73 2.13
C LEU A 170 -8.41 8.29 2.08
N GLY A 171 -9.34 7.34 2.21
CA GLY A 171 -9.05 5.92 2.28
C GLY A 171 -8.51 5.43 3.64
N PRO A 172 -7.99 4.18 3.72
CA PRO A 172 -7.45 3.59 4.93
C PRO A 172 -6.25 4.39 5.47
N LEU A 173 -5.95 4.25 6.77
CA LEU A 173 -4.79 4.91 7.35
C LEU A 173 -3.46 4.36 6.78
N PRO A 174 -2.48 5.26 6.58
CA PRO A 174 -1.09 4.86 6.36
C PRO A 174 -0.53 4.00 7.51
N PRO A 175 0.55 3.22 7.29
CA PRO A 175 1.14 2.33 8.30
C PRO A 175 2.00 3.08 9.33
N SER A 176 1.49 4.17 9.87
CA SER A 176 2.15 4.97 10.91
C SER A 176 1.43 4.81 12.24
N ARG A 177 2.13 4.28 13.25
CA ARG A 177 1.63 4.14 14.60
C ARG A 177 1.47 5.51 15.28
N GLU A 178 2.44 6.38 15.06
CA GLU A 178 2.45 7.72 15.65
C GLU A 178 1.29 8.57 15.13
N LEU A 179 0.99 8.49 13.83
CA LEU A 179 -0.20 9.11 13.25
C LEU A 179 -1.49 8.61 13.93
N GLN A 180 -1.61 7.30 14.17
CA GLN A 180 -2.79 6.75 14.82
C GLN A 180 -2.93 7.23 16.28
N ILE A 181 -1.81 7.33 17.01
CA ILE A 181 -1.79 7.87 18.37
C ILE A 181 -2.21 9.34 18.36
N TRP A 182 -1.67 10.14 17.43
CA TRP A 182 -2.01 11.54 17.30
C TRP A 182 -3.49 11.76 16.96
N LEU A 183 -4.05 10.96 16.06
CA LEU A 183 -5.46 11.06 15.68
C LEU A 183 -6.44 10.76 16.82
N LYS A 184 -6.04 9.94 17.80
CA LYS A 184 -6.84 9.64 19.01
C LYS A 184 -6.88 10.77 20.04
N LYS A 185 -5.98 11.76 19.92
CA LYS A 185 -5.97 12.90 20.85
C LYS A 185 -7.18 13.79 20.61
N PRO A 186 -7.75 14.43 21.66
CA PRO A 186 -8.89 15.31 21.52
C PRO A 186 -8.62 16.52 20.61
N GLY A 187 -9.67 17.26 20.23
CA GLY A 187 -9.58 18.48 19.42
C GLY A 187 -9.55 18.24 17.90
N LYS A 188 -9.77 17.00 17.42
CA LYS A 188 -9.76 16.68 15.98
C LYS A 188 -11.14 16.34 15.45
N VAL A 189 -11.61 17.09 14.47
CA VAL A 189 -12.82 16.78 13.71
C VAL A 189 -12.41 15.96 12.50
N GLN A 190 -12.75 14.67 12.47
CA GLN A 190 -12.29 13.73 11.45
C GLN A 190 -13.40 13.38 10.45
N LEU A 191 -13.13 13.54 9.16
CA LEU A 191 -13.95 13.05 8.08
C LEU A 191 -13.16 12.02 7.26
N LEU A 192 -13.68 10.80 7.18
CA LEU A 192 -13.14 9.73 6.34
C LEU A 192 -13.96 9.61 5.07
N ILE A 193 -13.30 9.73 3.91
CA ILE A 193 -13.93 9.50 2.60
C ILE A 193 -13.33 8.26 1.95
N THR A 194 -14.20 7.38 1.47
CA THR A 194 -13.82 6.16 0.75
C THR A 194 -14.36 6.15 -0.66
N GLU A 195 -13.70 5.44 -1.57
CA GLU A 195 -14.06 5.33 -2.98
C GLU A 195 -15.04 4.16 -3.22
N GLY A 196 -16.26 4.29 -2.70
CA GLY A 196 -17.31 3.29 -2.86
C GLY A 196 -17.24 2.13 -1.84
N ASP A 197 -16.31 2.14 -0.89
CA ASP A 197 -16.22 1.13 0.16
C ASP A 197 -17.08 1.56 1.37
N CYS A 198 -18.19 0.86 1.57
CA CYS A 198 -19.14 1.14 2.66
C CYS A 198 -18.79 0.43 3.98
N ARG A 199 -17.73 -0.40 4.01
CA ARG A 199 -17.26 -1.01 5.25
C ARG A 199 -16.72 0.07 6.18
N ASN A 200 -16.84 -0.14 7.49
CA ASN A 200 -16.15 0.73 8.43
C ASN A 200 -14.62 0.53 8.29
N LEU A 201 -13.97 1.52 7.72
CA LEU A 201 -12.50 1.54 7.54
C LEU A 201 -11.79 2.38 8.59
N ASP A 202 -12.51 2.86 9.60
CA ASP A 202 -11.90 3.63 10.69
C ASP A 202 -11.53 2.73 11.88
N PRO A 203 -10.23 2.36 12.04
CA PRO A 203 -9.80 1.56 13.18
C PRO A 203 -9.79 2.36 14.50
N ILE A 204 -9.95 3.68 14.42
CA ILE A 204 -9.97 4.57 15.60
C ILE A 204 -11.39 4.74 16.14
N GLY A 205 -12.39 4.77 15.24
CA GLY A 205 -13.80 4.92 15.60
C GLY A 205 -14.28 6.36 15.78
N ASP A 206 -13.44 7.36 15.50
CA ASP A 206 -13.71 8.77 15.78
C ASP A 206 -14.10 9.59 14.53
N SER A 207 -14.18 8.96 13.35
CA SER A 207 -14.48 9.67 12.11
C SER A 207 -15.93 9.52 11.66
N THR A 208 -16.48 10.57 11.06
CA THR A 208 -17.66 10.45 10.19
C THR A 208 -17.19 9.87 8.85
N GLN A 209 -17.78 8.75 8.41
CA GLN A 209 -17.42 8.13 7.13
C GLN A 209 -18.42 8.49 6.03
N PHE A 210 -17.90 8.88 4.85
CA PHE A 210 -18.64 9.13 3.63
C PHE A 210 -18.10 8.25 2.49
N SER A 211 -18.95 7.47 1.82
CA SER A 211 -18.50 6.39 0.94
C SER A 211 -18.78 6.61 -0.55
N GLU A 212 -19.24 7.78 -0.95
CA GLU A 212 -19.59 8.06 -2.35
C GLU A 212 -18.41 8.59 -3.20
N GLY A 213 -17.21 8.63 -2.62
CA GLY A 213 -15.98 9.05 -3.29
C GLY A 213 -15.64 10.52 -3.10
N PHE A 214 -14.34 10.80 -3.14
CA PHE A 214 -13.81 12.12 -2.85
C PHE A 214 -14.13 13.13 -3.95
N SER A 215 -14.05 12.73 -5.21
CA SER A 215 -14.39 13.64 -6.33
C SER A 215 -15.82 14.14 -6.24
N TYR A 216 -16.75 13.24 -5.95
CA TYR A 216 -18.15 13.59 -5.77
C TYR A 216 -18.35 14.52 -4.57
N TRP A 217 -17.72 14.23 -3.43
CA TRP A 217 -17.79 15.07 -2.25
C TRP A 217 -17.28 16.49 -2.51
N VAL A 218 -16.14 16.63 -3.20
CA VAL A 218 -15.59 17.93 -3.57
C VAL A 218 -16.54 18.71 -4.45
N ASP A 219 -17.10 18.09 -5.50
CA ASP A 219 -17.98 18.77 -6.43
C ASP A 219 -19.25 19.28 -5.73
N LYS A 220 -19.87 18.44 -4.89
CA LYS A 220 -21.06 18.84 -4.11
C LYS A 220 -20.75 19.96 -3.10
N LEU A 221 -19.59 19.94 -2.49
CA LEU A 221 -19.21 21.00 -1.55
C LEU A 221 -18.98 22.34 -2.27
N PHE A 222 -18.34 22.31 -3.44
CA PHE A 222 -18.10 23.52 -4.25
C PHE A 222 -19.40 24.17 -4.78
N GLU A 223 -20.48 23.39 -4.97
CA GLU A 223 -21.81 23.94 -5.27
C GLU A 223 -22.35 24.81 -4.12
N SER A 224 -21.92 24.58 -2.88
CA SER A 224 -22.41 25.24 -1.66
C SER A 224 -21.48 26.30 -1.08
N ILE A 225 -20.24 26.42 -1.54
CA ILE A 225 -19.26 27.37 -1.03
C ILE A 225 -19.53 28.78 -1.62
N PRO A 226 -19.57 29.85 -0.79
CA PRO A 226 -19.68 31.21 -1.25
C PRO A 226 -18.54 31.58 -2.20
N LYS A 227 -18.84 32.31 -3.29
CA LYS A 227 -17.86 32.70 -4.31
C LYS A 227 -16.77 33.68 -3.83
N LYS A 228 -16.90 34.27 -2.65
CA LYS A 228 -15.89 35.14 -2.04
C LYS A 228 -15.48 34.59 -0.67
N PRO A 229 -14.32 33.94 -0.56
CA PRO A 229 -13.78 33.53 0.75
C PRO A 229 -13.27 34.75 1.54
N GLU A 230 -13.48 34.74 2.86
CA GLU A 230 -12.77 35.62 3.77
C GLU A 230 -11.27 35.33 3.69
N ILE A 231 -10.51 36.31 3.27
CA ILE A 231 -9.07 36.20 2.92
C ILE A 231 -8.24 35.78 4.13
N ASP A 232 -8.58 36.25 5.33
CA ASP A 232 -7.75 36.08 6.53
C ASP A 232 -7.64 34.65 7.05
N LYS A 233 -8.71 33.85 7.00
CA LYS A 233 -8.71 32.45 7.49
C LYS A 233 -7.87 31.49 6.63
N LYS A 234 -7.74 31.75 5.35
CA LYS A 234 -6.92 30.97 4.43
C LYS A 234 -5.41 31.13 4.70
N ILE A 235 -5.00 32.23 5.32
CA ILE A 235 -3.61 32.54 5.61
C ILE A 235 -3.03 31.55 6.61
N ILE A 236 -3.78 31.15 7.64
CA ILE A 236 -3.28 30.27 8.72
C ILE A 236 -2.89 28.89 8.18
N SER A 237 -3.77 28.25 7.39
CA SER A 237 -3.46 26.91 6.84
C SER A 237 -2.30 26.95 5.84
N ARG A 238 -2.19 28.01 5.04
CA ARG A 238 -1.05 28.19 4.13
C ARG A 238 0.26 28.41 4.88
N LYS A 239 0.22 29.16 5.98
CA LYS A 239 1.38 29.36 6.84
C LYS A 239 1.85 28.02 7.40
N LEU A 240 0.96 27.22 8.00
CA LEU A 240 1.29 25.88 8.48
C LEU A 240 1.91 25.02 7.37
N THR A 241 1.29 24.97 6.17
CA THR A 241 1.79 24.17 5.06
C THR A 241 3.19 24.62 4.62
N THR A 242 3.43 25.92 4.55
CA THR A 242 4.75 26.47 4.20
C THR A 242 5.79 26.11 5.25
N GLU A 243 5.45 26.20 6.52
CA GLU A 243 6.34 25.83 7.62
C GLU A 243 6.68 24.34 7.61
N LEU A 244 5.67 23.47 7.42
CA LEU A 244 5.88 22.03 7.29
C LEU A 244 6.76 21.69 6.07
N ILE A 245 6.59 22.36 4.94
CA ILE A 245 7.44 22.19 3.76
C ILE A 245 8.88 22.60 4.06
N ASN A 246 9.11 23.69 4.77
CA ASN A 246 10.46 24.11 5.16
C ASN A 246 11.13 23.10 6.06
N TYR A 247 10.41 22.55 7.05
CA TYR A 247 10.93 21.46 7.90
C TYR A 247 11.16 20.18 7.09
N ASP A 248 10.29 19.86 6.15
CA ASP A 248 10.45 18.71 5.26
C ASP A 248 11.76 18.75 4.47
N LEU A 249 12.11 19.94 3.95
CA LEU A 249 13.37 20.17 3.26
C LEU A 249 14.59 20.02 4.18
N LEU A 250 14.50 20.53 5.41
CA LEU A 250 15.58 20.39 6.41
C LEU A 250 15.78 18.91 6.80
N ILE A 251 14.70 18.17 7.01
CA ILE A 251 14.75 16.73 7.32
C ILE A 251 15.32 15.97 6.13
N ASP A 252 14.94 16.34 4.91
CA ASP A 252 15.40 15.67 3.69
C ASP A 252 16.93 15.76 3.54
N ASP A 253 17.51 16.97 3.73
CA ASP A 253 18.96 17.19 3.71
C ASP A 253 19.67 16.51 4.91
N TRP A 254 19.07 16.55 6.09
CA TRP A 254 19.59 15.88 7.27
C TRP A 254 19.65 14.36 7.13
N LEU A 255 18.59 13.74 6.55
CA LEU A 255 18.57 12.30 6.26
C LEU A 255 19.68 11.90 5.29
N ASP A 256 19.91 12.66 4.23
CA ASP A 256 20.98 12.39 3.27
C ASP A 256 22.36 12.37 3.94
N LYS A 257 22.62 13.35 4.79
CA LYS A 257 23.89 13.42 5.55
C LYS A 257 24.05 12.29 6.56
N ARG A 258 22.94 11.78 7.11
CA ARG A 258 22.96 10.79 8.17
C ARG A 258 22.99 9.36 7.67
N LEU A 259 22.22 9.06 6.60
CA LEU A 259 22.06 7.71 6.08
C LEU A 259 23.24 7.22 5.25
N PHE A 260 23.97 8.12 4.58
CA PHE A 260 25.07 7.74 3.70
C PHE A 260 26.47 7.96 4.29
N ARG A 261 26.57 8.33 5.57
CA ARG A 261 27.80 8.77 6.21
C ARG A 261 28.91 7.70 6.22
N ASN A 262 28.55 6.43 6.33
CA ASN A 262 29.51 5.34 6.57
C ASN A 262 29.56 4.31 5.42
N GLY A 263 28.88 4.53 4.31
CA GLY A 263 28.79 3.57 3.19
C GLY A 263 28.08 2.24 3.54
N LEU A 264 27.54 2.12 4.76
CA LEU A 264 26.87 0.91 5.23
C LEU A 264 25.51 0.76 4.57
N ILE A 265 25.19 -0.46 4.14
CA ILE A 265 23.84 -0.80 3.70
C ILE A 265 22.98 -1.03 4.93
N THR A 266 21.93 -0.21 5.04
CA THR A 266 20.87 -0.34 6.04
C THR A 266 19.51 -0.25 5.34
N GLU A 267 18.46 -0.83 5.94
CA GLU A 267 17.11 -0.74 5.37
C GLU A 267 16.64 0.71 5.20
N PRO A 268 16.85 1.65 6.15
CA PRO A 268 16.55 3.06 5.94
C PRO A 268 17.34 3.71 4.78
N ALA A 269 18.63 3.38 4.64
CA ALA A 269 19.45 3.88 3.53
C ALA A 269 18.97 3.34 2.17
N LEU A 270 18.58 2.06 2.11
CA LEU A 270 17.97 1.47 0.91
C LEU A 270 16.67 2.16 0.53
N ALA A 271 15.77 2.37 1.50
CA ALA A 271 14.52 3.07 1.26
C ALA A 271 14.73 4.51 0.75
N ARG A 272 15.82 5.16 1.18
CA ARG A 272 16.22 6.50 0.74
C ARG A 272 16.81 6.50 -0.67
N LEU A 273 17.64 5.51 -1.00
CA LEU A 273 18.42 5.47 -2.23
C LEU A 273 17.65 4.87 -3.41
N LEU A 274 16.91 3.77 -3.19
CA LEU A 274 16.20 3.07 -4.25
C LEU A 274 15.28 3.96 -5.10
N PRO A 275 14.45 4.87 -4.52
CA PRO A 275 13.62 5.77 -5.33
C PRO A 275 14.41 6.64 -6.30
N ARG A 276 15.67 6.92 -6.00
CA ARG A 276 16.54 7.78 -6.81
C ARG A 276 17.25 7.00 -7.92
N LEU A 277 17.61 5.73 -7.66
CA LEU A 277 18.29 4.86 -8.61
C LEU A 277 17.34 4.21 -9.61
N LEU A 278 16.11 3.93 -9.18
CA LEU A 278 15.13 3.24 -10.01
C LEU A 278 14.50 4.19 -11.03
N PRO A 279 14.30 3.76 -12.29
CA PRO A 279 13.61 4.58 -13.29
C PRO A 279 12.18 4.94 -12.83
N SER A 280 11.81 6.23 -12.94
CA SER A 280 10.52 6.74 -12.47
C SER A 280 9.31 6.11 -13.18
N SER A 281 9.49 5.66 -14.43
CA SER A 281 8.44 4.99 -15.21
C SER A 281 8.15 3.56 -14.79
N VAL A 282 9.02 2.95 -13.96
CA VAL A 282 8.87 1.55 -13.54
C VAL A 282 8.11 1.49 -12.23
N PRO A 283 6.95 0.82 -12.19
CA PRO A 283 6.17 0.67 -10.97
C PRO A 283 6.90 -0.24 -9.96
N VAL A 284 6.63 0.01 -8.68
CA VAL A 284 7.23 -0.73 -7.56
C VAL A 284 6.14 -1.39 -6.73
N MET A 285 6.32 -2.65 -6.38
CA MET A 285 5.56 -3.31 -5.33
C MET A 285 6.40 -3.37 -4.06
N LEU A 286 5.84 -2.88 -2.98
CA LEU A 286 6.44 -2.88 -1.65
C LEU A 286 5.79 -3.97 -0.81
N ALA A 287 6.58 -4.94 -0.39
CA ALA A 287 6.11 -5.99 0.51
C ALA A 287 5.73 -5.43 1.88
N SER A 288 4.91 -6.17 2.60
CA SER A 288 4.62 -5.91 4.01
C SER A 288 5.89 -5.92 4.86
N SER A 289 5.79 -5.62 6.14
CA SER A 289 6.91 -5.50 7.09
C SER A 289 7.71 -4.21 6.93
N SER A 290 9.05 -4.25 6.98
CA SER A 290 9.92 -3.07 6.87
C SER A 290 9.83 -2.36 5.52
N PRO A 291 9.79 -3.03 4.35
CA PRO A 291 9.90 -2.35 3.06
C PRO A 291 8.92 -1.19 2.88
N ILE A 292 7.63 -1.40 3.14
CA ILE A 292 6.61 -0.33 3.00
C ILE A 292 6.75 0.76 4.06
N ARG A 293 7.17 0.40 5.28
CA ARG A 293 7.33 1.36 6.38
C ARG A 293 8.55 2.24 6.20
N ASP A 294 9.69 1.65 5.84
CA ASP A 294 10.90 2.41 5.58
C ASP A 294 10.76 3.28 4.32
N TRP A 295 10.05 2.79 3.30
CA TRP A 295 9.71 3.62 2.15
C TRP A 295 8.87 4.84 2.56
N LEU A 296 7.88 4.67 3.43
CA LEU A 296 7.08 5.78 3.95
C LEU A 296 7.93 6.78 4.73
N SER A 297 8.82 6.31 5.61
CA SER A 297 9.53 7.18 6.55
C SER A 297 10.79 7.83 5.94
N TYR A 298 11.48 7.15 4.99
CA TYR A 298 12.81 7.57 4.57
C TYR A 298 12.97 7.91 3.09
N SER A 299 12.05 7.51 2.22
CA SER A 299 12.19 7.75 0.77
C SER A 299 12.11 9.22 0.35
N GLY A 300 11.53 10.08 1.18
CA GLY A 300 11.34 11.50 0.90
C GLY A 300 10.51 11.70 -0.38
N LYS A 301 10.87 12.67 -1.20
CA LYS A 301 10.19 12.94 -2.47
C LYS A 301 10.13 11.73 -3.40
N GLY A 302 11.08 10.81 -3.28
CA GLY A 302 11.14 9.58 -4.08
C GLY A 302 9.92 8.67 -3.91
N ALA A 303 9.22 8.75 -2.78
CA ALA A 303 8.05 7.92 -2.50
C ALA A 303 6.96 8.03 -3.58
N LEU A 304 6.72 9.22 -4.11
CA LEU A 304 5.62 9.52 -5.02
C LEU A 304 6.02 9.65 -6.50
N PHE A 305 7.30 9.47 -6.84
CA PHE A 305 7.75 9.56 -8.24
C PHE A 305 7.18 8.50 -9.16
N ARG A 306 6.68 7.40 -8.61
CA ARG A 306 6.19 6.24 -9.36
C ARG A 306 4.97 5.63 -8.72
N ARG A 307 4.27 4.83 -9.49
CA ARG A 307 3.16 4.07 -8.96
C ARG A 307 3.65 2.96 -8.05
N CYS A 308 3.21 2.97 -6.80
CA CYS A 308 3.50 1.94 -5.82
C CYS A 308 2.29 1.05 -5.58
N PHE A 309 2.55 -0.24 -5.34
CA PHE A 309 1.58 -1.27 -4.98
C PHE A 309 2.02 -1.94 -3.69
N GLY A 310 1.09 -2.55 -2.97
CA GLY A 310 1.40 -3.31 -1.76
C GLY A 310 0.17 -3.83 -1.05
N PHE A 311 0.38 -4.75 -0.12
CA PHE A 311 -0.67 -5.28 0.74
C PHE A 311 -0.95 -4.32 1.88
N ARG A 312 -2.21 -3.90 2.02
CA ARG A 312 -2.67 -3.09 3.14
C ARG A 312 -4.01 -3.62 3.67
N GLY A 313 -4.15 -3.62 4.98
CA GLY A 313 -5.24 -4.27 5.69
C GLY A 313 -4.71 -5.53 6.39
N CYS A 314 -4.99 -6.71 5.86
CA CYS A 314 -4.28 -7.94 6.25
C CYS A 314 -2.88 -7.90 5.63
N SER A 315 -1.89 -7.43 6.39
CA SER A 315 -0.52 -7.22 5.90
C SER A 315 0.30 -8.52 6.00
N GLY A 316 -0.14 -9.58 5.32
CA GLY A 316 0.56 -10.86 5.25
C GLY A 316 1.84 -10.82 4.40
N ILE A 317 2.62 -11.89 4.48
CA ILE A 317 3.82 -12.11 3.65
C ILE A 317 3.58 -13.17 2.58
N ASP A 318 2.48 -13.90 2.69
CA ASP A 318 2.02 -14.91 1.74
C ASP A 318 1.62 -14.27 0.40
N GLY A 319 1.91 -14.95 -0.70
CA GLY A 319 1.56 -14.51 -2.06
C GLY A 319 2.29 -13.26 -2.56
N THR A 320 3.35 -12.79 -1.89
CA THR A 320 4.05 -11.55 -2.23
C THR A 320 4.72 -11.62 -3.61
N LEU A 321 5.45 -12.70 -3.88
CA LEU A 321 6.12 -12.90 -5.17
C LEU A 321 5.12 -13.16 -6.29
N SER A 322 4.14 -14.03 -6.05
CA SER A 322 3.09 -14.38 -7.01
C SER A 322 2.27 -13.15 -7.42
N MET A 323 1.96 -12.26 -6.47
CA MET A 323 1.28 -11.00 -6.77
C MET A 323 2.16 -10.06 -7.60
N GLY A 324 3.45 -9.95 -7.28
CA GLY A 324 4.41 -9.16 -8.08
C GLY A 324 4.48 -9.64 -9.53
N MET A 325 4.50 -10.96 -9.73
CA MET A 325 4.47 -11.56 -11.06
C MET A 325 3.15 -11.27 -11.80
N GLY A 326 2.01 -11.46 -11.13
CA GLY A 326 0.70 -11.15 -11.70
C GLY A 326 0.55 -9.68 -12.09
N LEU A 327 1.03 -8.76 -11.27
CA LEU A 327 1.05 -7.34 -11.58
C LEU A 327 1.96 -7.03 -12.80
N SER A 328 3.10 -7.70 -12.93
CA SER A 328 4.01 -7.47 -14.06
C SER A 328 3.41 -7.85 -15.41
N ILE A 329 2.47 -8.78 -15.47
CA ILE A 329 1.73 -9.12 -16.70
C ILE A 329 0.92 -7.92 -17.20
N ILE A 330 0.34 -7.14 -16.27
CA ILE A 330 -0.54 -6.01 -16.59
C ILE A 330 0.26 -4.70 -16.77
N MET A 331 1.26 -4.50 -15.90
CA MET A 331 2.00 -3.25 -15.80
C MET A 331 3.27 -3.24 -16.68
N GLY A 332 3.65 -4.38 -17.23
CA GLY A 332 4.97 -4.58 -17.85
C GLY A 332 6.05 -4.77 -16.79
N ARG A 333 7.27 -4.31 -17.09
CA ARG A 333 8.40 -4.47 -16.17
C ARG A 333 8.15 -3.81 -14.83
N MET A 334 8.32 -4.58 -13.77
CA MET A 334 8.10 -4.13 -12.39
C MET A 334 9.27 -4.46 -11.48
N ILE A 335 9.30 -3.77 -10.34
CA ILE A 335 10.23 -4.05 -9.25
C ILE A 335 9.41 -4.50 -8.04
N LEU A 336 9.83 -5.60 -7.41
CA LEU A 336 9.35 -6.04 -6.11
C LEU A 336 10.45 -5.81 -5.08
N ILE A 337 10.18 -5.01 -4.04
CA ILE A 337 11.05 -4.85 -2.87
C ILE A 337 10.44 -5.66 -1.74
N THR A 338 11.15 -6.68 -1.26
CA THR A 338 10.64 -7.66 -0.30
C THR A 338 11.69 -8.07 0.72
N GLY A 339 11.26 -8.53 1.89
CA GLY A 339 12.14 -9.19 2.84
C GLY A 339 12.40 -10.65 2.47
N ASP A 340 13.42 -11.22 3.08
CA ASP A 340 13.86 -12.62 2.93
C ASP A 340 12.76 -13.64 3.30
N LEU A 341 12.13 -13.50 4.47
CA LEU A 341 11.04 -14.38 4.89
C LEU A 341 9.81 -14.30 3.97
N ALA A 342 9.45 -13.09 3.51
CA ALA A 342 8.33 -12.94 2.60
C ALA A 342 8.59 -13.60 1.24
N LEU A 343 9.83 -13.55 0.75
CA LEU A 343 10.22 -14.25 -0.47
C LEU A 343 10.22 -15.77 -0.29
N LEU A 344 10.74 -16.27 0.85
CA LEU A 344 10.73 -17.71 1.16
C LEU A 344 9.31 -18.24 1.30
N HIS A 345 8.43 -17.48 1.95
CA HIS A 345 7.04 -17.90 2.17
C HIS A 345 6.28 -18.15 0.85
N ASP A 346 6.61 -17.40 -0.21
CA ASP A 346 5.97 -17.50 -1.53
C ASP A 346 6.96 -17.96 -2.63
N THR A 347 7.98 -18.72 -2.26
CA THR A 347 9.02 -19.21 -3.18
C THR A 347 8.47 -19.92 -4.42
N ASN A 348 7.33 -20.61 -4.30
CA ASN A 348 6.68 -21.31 -5.40
C ASN A 348 6.19 -20.36 -6.52
N GLY A 349 6.06 -19.08 -6.26
CA GLY A 349 5.82 -18.07 -7.29
C GLY A 349 6.86 -18.12 -8.43
N TRP A 350 8.10 -18.53 -8.14
CA TRP A 350 9.14 -18.68 -9.16
C TRP A 350 8.84 -19.74 -10.23
N LEU A 351 7.86 -20.62 -10.04
CA LEU A 351 7.40 -21.55 -11.07
C LEU A 351 6.92 -20.84 -12.34
N PHE A 352 6.42 -19.61 -12.18
CA PHE A 352 5.97 -18.76 -13.30
C PHE A 352 7.11 -17.96 -13.94
N SER A 353 8.34 -18.05 -13.45
CA SER A 353 9.48 -17.24 -13.93
C SER A 353 9.84 -17.43 -15.41
N LYS A 354 9.39 -18.54 -16.01
CA LYS A 354 9.62 -18.85 -17.44
C LYS A 354 8.55 -18.26 -18.37
N ASP A 355 7.46 -17.69 -17.84
CA ASP A 355 6.44 -17.02 -18.63
C ASP A 355 7.05 -15.73 -19.25
N LYS A 356 7.01 -15.62 -20.56
CA LYS A 356 7.58 -14.50 -21.33
C LYS A 356 6.85 -13.17 -21.08
N ASN A 357 5.62 -13.23 -20.55
CA ASN A 357 4.84 -12.04 -20.22
C ASN A 357 5.22 -11.45 -18.84
N ILE A 358 6.01 -12.18 -18.05
CA ILE A 358 6.44 -11.76 -16.72
C ILE A 358 7.82 -11.12 -16.81
N SER A 359 7.93 -9.89 -16.34
CA SER A 359 9.19 -9.15 -16.26
C SER A 359 9.32 -8.49 -14.88
N LEU A 360 9.92 -9.23 -13.94
CA LEU A 360 10.02 -8.82 -12.53
C LEU A 360 11.49 -8.75 -12.09
N ILE A 361 11.87 -7.61 -11.53
CA ILE A 361 13.11 -7.43 -10.78
C ILE A 361 12.78 -7.54 -9.30
N VAL A 362 13.31 -8.54 -8.63
CA VAL A 362 13.12 -8.72 -7.18
C VAL A 362 14.35 -8.20 -6.46
N ILE A 363 14.18 -7.17 -5.64
CA ILE A 363 15.17 -6.66 -4.69
C ILE A 363 14.79 -7.24 -3.33
N MET A 364 15.52 -8.25 -2.91
CA MET A 364 15.32 -8.92 -1.64
C MET A 364 16.25 -8.31 -0.59
N ILE A 365 15.69 -7.75 0.45
CA ILE A 365 16.40 -7.27 1.63
C ILE A 365 16.51 -8.46 2.58
N ASP A 366 17.73 -8.93 2.77
CA ASP A 366 18.05 -10.07 3.62
C ASP A 366 18.69 -9.54 4.91
N ASN A 367 17.86 -9.42 5.93
CA ASN A 367 18.26 -8.96 7.26
C ASN A 367 18.36 -10.12 8.26
N GLY A 368 18.29 -11.38 7.79
CA GLY A 368 18.39 -12.59 8.58
C GLY A 368 17.10 -13.03 9.24
N GLY A 369 15.93 -12.59 8.74
CA GLY A 369 14.64 -13.08 9.25
C GLY A 369 13.62 -11.98 9.56
N GLY A 370 12.88 -12.13 10.66
CA GLY A 370 11.80 -11.22 11.10
C GLY A 370 12.31 -9.92 11.74
N GLY A 371 13.27 -9.22 11.13
CA GLY A 371 13.94 -8.04 11.69
C GLY A 371 13.02 -6.90 12.11
N ILE A 372 11.79 -6.82 11.56
CA ILE A 372 10.78 -5.84 11.99
C ILE A 372 10.43 -5.98 13.47
N PHE A 373 10.47 -7.18 14.02
CA PHE A 373 10.10 -7.44 15.42
C PHE A 373 11.09 -6.87 16.43
N ASN A 374 12.32 -6.50 16.02
CA ASN A 374 13.24 -5.72 16.86
C ASN A 374 12.67 -4.35 17.25
N GLN A 375 11.62 -3.86 16.55
CA GLN A 375 10.94 -2.61 16.87
C GLN A 375 9.84 -2.78 17.95
N LEU A 376 9.57 -4.01 18.39
CA LEU A 376 8.63 -4.27 19.48
C LEU A 376 9.34 -4.12 20.82
N ASN A 377 8.69 -3.42 21.76
CA ASN A 377 9.18 -3.34 23.13
C ASN A 377 8.71 -4.59 23.89
N ILE A 378 9.51 -5.66 23.85
CA ILE A 378 9.14 -6.96 24.41
C ILE A 378 10.08 -7.25 25.59
N ASP A 379 9.90 -6.55 26.71
CA ASP A 379 10.76 -6.62 27.90
C ASP A 379 10.71 -7.96 28.68
N ARG A 380 9.87 -8.92 28.26
CA ARG A 380 9.59 -10.14 29.04
C ARG A 380 9.91 -11.45 28.33
N ILE A 381 10.41 -11.40 27.11
CA ILE A 381 10.79 -12.61 26.35
C ILE A 381 12.29 -12.87 26.55
N GLN A 382 12.64 -14.13 26.85
CA GLN A 382 14.05 -14.53 26.88
C GLN A 382 14.67 -14.37 25.48
N GLU A 383 15.94 -14.00 25.43
CA GLU A 383 16.63 -13.69 24.17
C GLU A 383 16.55 -14.84 23.15
N GLY A 384 16.70 -16.10 23.60
CA GLY A 384 16.58 -17.27 22.73
C GLY A 384 15.19 -17.48 22.16
N ASP A 385 14.13 -17.27 22.96
CA ASP A 385 12.73 -17.38 22.51
C ASP A 385 12.41 -16.28 21.49
N PHE A 386 12.96 -15.09 21.65
CA PHE A 386 12.78 -14.00 20.69
C PHE A 386 13.40 -14.33 19.34
N GLU A 387 14.60 -14.88 19.33
CA GLU A 387 15.27 -15.29 18.11
C GLU A 387 14.51 -16.41 17.40
N GLU A 388 14.08 -17.44 18.13
CA GLU A 388 13.39 -18.60 17.56
C GLU A 388 11.98 -18.27 17.05
N ILE A 389 11.19 -17.49 17.81
CA ILE A 389 9.77 -17.27 17.53
C ILE A 389 9.53 -16.06 16.63
N PHE A 390 10.29 -14.97 16.79
CA PHE A 390 10.07 -13.70 16.09
C PHE A 390 11.06 -13.47 14.95
N LEU A 391 12.36 -13.60 15.20
CA LEU A 391 13.35 -13.40 14.16
C LEU A 391 13.33 -14.55 13.15
N MET A 392 13.16 -15.78 13.62
CA MET A 392 13.05 -16.97 12.78
C MET A 392 14.14 -17.06 11.71
N PRO A 393 15.46 -16.99 12.08
CA PRO A 393 16.51 -17.00 11.09
C PRO A 393 16.50 -18.29 10.26
N GLN A 394 16.60 -18.14 8.95
CA GLN A 394 16.51 -19.27 8.03
C GLN A 394 17.89 -19.69 7.52
N GLN A 395 18.14 -21.00 7.44
CA GLN A 395 19.38 -21.56 6.89
C GLN A 395 19.34 -21.77 5.37
N VAL A 396 18.33 -21.17 4.68
CA VAL A 396 18.17 -21.32 3.24
C VAL A 396 19.12 -20.38 2.49
N CYS A 397 19.93 -20.95 1.62
CA CYS A 397 20.73 -20.15 0.71
C CYS A 397 19.89 -19.61 -0.45
N HIS A 398 19.45 -18.35 -0.37
CA HIS A 398 18.61 -17.70 -1.36
C HIS A 398 19.18 -17.71 -2.78
N LEU A 399 20.51 -17.56 -2.93
CA LEU A 399 21.16 -17.57 -4.23
C LEU A 399 21.17 -18.96 -4.87
N THR A 400 21.36 -20.00 -4.03
CA THR A 400 21.25 -21.40 -4.51
C THR A 400 19.82 -21.71 -4.92
N LEU A 401 18.84 -21.24 -4.15
CA LEU A 401 17.42 -21.37 -4.47
C LEU A 401 17.07 -20.67 -5.79
N ALA A 402 17.53 -19.43 -5.99
CA ALA A 402 17.36 -18.69 -7.25
C ALA A 402 17.95 -19.45 -8.43
N LYS A 403 19.14 -20.03 -8.27
CA LYS A 403 19.80 -20.86 -9.29
C LYS A 403 18.97 -22.10 -9.62
N ALA A 404 18.37 -22.76 -8.62
CA ALA A 404 17.51 -23.92 -8.80
C ALA A 404 16.28 -23.60 -9.68
N TYR A 405 15.73 -22.39 -9.57
CA TYR A 405 14.65 -21.90 -10.42
C TYR A 405 15.14 -21.34 -11.78
N GLY A 406 16.45 -21.36 -12.05
CA GLY A 406 17.04 -20.87 -13.31
C GLY A 406 17.08 -19.35 -13.40
N LEU A 407 17.01 -18.62 -12.29
CA LEU A 407 17.06 -17.16 -12.24
C LEU A 407 18.51 -16.66 -12.38
N LYS A 408 18.65 -15.52 -13.00
CA LYS A 408 19.89 -14.72 -12.86
C LYS A 408 19.81 -13.93 -11.56
N TYR A 409 20.95 -13.84 -10.86
CA TYR A 409 20.99 -13.18 -9.56
C TYR A 409 22.30 -12.43 -9.34
N ARG A 410 22.25 -11.44 -8.46
CA ARG A 410 23.42 -10.75 -7.90
C ARG A 410 23.23 -10.58 -6.39
N GLN A 411 24.36 -10.55 -5.68
CA GLN A 411 24.44 -10.14 -4.28
C GLN A 411 25.08 -8.75 -4.22
N VAL A 412 24.53 -7.91 -3.35
CA VAL A 412 25.00 -6.56 -3.06
C VAL A 412 25.41 -6.52 -1.58
N ALA A 413 26.64 -6.13 -1.32
CA ALA A 413 27.23 -6.08 0.02
C ALA A 413 27.58 -4.65 0.47
N CYS A 414 27.66 -3.67 -0.48
CA CYS A 414 27.88 -2.26 -0.18
C CYS A 414 27.01 -1.38 -1.07
N LEU A 415 26.83 -0.11 -0.70
CA LEU A 415 25.96 0.81 -1.45
C LEU A 415 26.46 1.07 -2.88
N ASP A 416 27.78 1.06 -3.07
CA ASP A 416 28.38 1.30 -4.40
C ASP A 416 28.05 0.19 -5.39
N ASP A 417 27.86 -1.04 -4.94
CA ASP A 417 27.47 -2.18 -5.78
C ASP A 417 25.98 -2.13 -6.18
N LEU A 418 25.16 -1.38 -5.44
CA LEU A 418 23.70 -1.38 -5.64
C LEU A 418 23.32 -0.77 -6.99
N GLU A 419 23.91 0.36 -7.36
CA GLU A 419 23.65 1.03 -8.65
C GLU A 419 23.99 0.10 -9.82
N GLN A 420 25.16 -0.50 -9.80
CA GLN A 420 25.60 -1.45 -10.83
C GLN A 420 24.70 -2.69 -10.90
N ALA A 421 24.20 -3.17 -9.74
CA ALA A 421 23.29 -4.31 -9.70
C ALA A 421 21.92 -3.94 -10.30
N ILE A 422 21.45 -2.72 -10.07
CA ILE A 422 20.21 -2.20 -10.66
C ILE A 422 20.39 -2.05 -12.17
N GLU A 423 21.44 -1.39 -12.65
CA GLU A 423 21.73 -1.26 -14.09
C GLU A 423 21.80 -2.61 -14.78
N TRP A 424 22.54 -3.55 -14.19
CA TRP A 424 22.61 -4.93 -14.68
C TRP A 424 21.23 -5.57 -14.77
N SER A 425 20.38 -5.38 -13.77
CA SER A 425 19.04 -5.98 -13.78
C SER A 425 18.20 -5.44 -14.94
N PHE A 426 18.34 -4.16 -15.26
CA PHE A 426 17.63 -3.53 -16.39
C PHE A 426 18.21 -3.91 -17.75
N SER A 427 19.47 -4.35 -17.85
CA SER A 427 20.06 -4.85 -19.08
C SER A 427 19.54 -6.23 -19.50
N LEU A 428 18.83 -6.92 -18.60
CA LEU A 428 18.29 -8.25 -18.84
C LEU A 428 16.79 -8.17 -19.16
N SER A 429 16.32 -9.05 -20.05
CA SER A 429 14.89 -9.20 -20.37
C SER A 429 14.17 -10.27 -19.55
N THR A 430 14.88 -10.92 -18.62
CA THR A 430 14.37 -12.02 -17.79
C THR A 430 14.07 -11.57 -16.36
N ASN A 431 13.36 -12.40 -15.61
CA ASN A 431 13.20 -12.22 -14.17
C ASN A 431 14.55 -12.37 -13.46
N VAL A 432 14.82 -11.51 -12.48
CA VAL A 432 16.10 -11.47 -11.78
C VAL A 432 15.90 -11.28 -10.27
N LEU A 433 16.89 -11.76 -9.48
CA LEU A 433 16.97 -11.55 -8.05
C LEU A 433 18.22 -10.72 -7.72
N ILE A 434 18.04 -9.61 -7.02
CA ILE A 434 19.11 -8.85 -6.35
C ILE A 434 18.95 -9.10 -4.86
N ARG A 435 19.92 -9.74 -4.22
CA ARG A 435 19.99 -9.95 -2.77
C ARG A 435 20.79 -8.82 -2.16
N VAL A 436 20.22 -8.07 -1.24
CA VAL A 436 20.88 -7.00 -0.49
C VAL A 436 20.93 -7.42 0.97
N CYS A 437 22.13 -7.62 1.50
CA CYS A 437 22.31 -8.03 2.89
C CYS A 437 22.35 -6.81 3.80
N THR A 438 21.54 -6.84 4.87
CA THR A 438 21.54 -5.86 5.96
C THR A 438 21.68 -6.55 7.31
N ASN A 439 21.67 -5.79 8.40
CA ASN A 439 21.69 -6.31 9.75
C ASN A 439 20.50 -5.76 10.55
N SER A 440 19.59 -6.64 10.95
CA SER A 440 18.34 -6.24 11.61
C SER A 440 18.53 -5.48 12.92
N VAL A 441 19.60 -5.79 13.69
CA VAL A 441 19.92 -5.11 14.96
C VAL A 441 20.44 -3.70 14.68
N GLU A 442 21.35 -3.56 13.73
CA GLU A 442 21.90 -2.25 13.36
C GLU A 442 20.84 -1.37 12.69
N ASP A 443 19.96 -1.95 11.87
CA ASP A 443 18.82 -1.25 11.28
C ASP A 443 17.87 -0.72 12.36
N HIS A 444 17.58 -1.51 13.39
CA HIS A 444 16.78 -1.08 14.54
C HIS A 444 17.46 0.08 15.30
N LYS A 445 18.72 -0.08 15.67
CA LYS A 445 19.50 0.97 16.38
C LYS A 445 19.50 2.27 15.57
N LEU A 446 19.69 2.17 14.25
CA LEU A 446 19.68 3.33 13.37
C LEU A 446 18.31 4.02 13.38
N ARG A 447 17.20 3.27 13.24
CA ARG A 447 15.84 3.86 13.27
C ARG A 447 15.57 4.59 14.59
N VAL A 448 16.00 4.03 15.71
CA VAL A 448 15.87 4.68 17.03
C VAL A 448 16.70 5.96 17.07
N SER A 449 18.00 5.86 16.73
CA SER A 449 18.89 7.03 16.77
C SER A 449 18.44 8.16 15.85
N LEU A 450 17.91 7.83 14.65
CA LEU A 450 17.40 8.84 13.73
C LEU A 450 16.23 9.62 14.34
N ARG A 451 15.29 8.95 14.99
CA ARG A 451 14.16 9.61 15.65
C ARG A 451 14.58 10.46 16.85
N ASP A 452 15.47 9.95 17.67
CA ASP A 452 15.98 10.65 18.85
C ASP A 452 16.83 11.88 18.48
N ASP A 453 17.70 11.74 17.50
CA ASP A 453 18.54 12.84 17.01
C ASP A 453 17.68 13.91 16.33
N LEU A 454 16.68 13.52 15.53
CA LEU A 454 15.77 14.45 14.89
C LEU A 454 14.94 15.25 15.91
N LYS A 455 14.46 14.54 16.95
CA LYS A 455 13.74 15.20 18.06
C LYS A 455 14.61 16.26 18.73
N ARG A 456 15.88 15.98 19.02
CA ARG A 456 16.83 16.94 19.61
C ARG A 456 17.09 18.11 18.66
N THR A 457 17.45 17.82 17.42
CA THR A 457 17.82 18.85 16.43
C THR A 457 16.68 19.84 16.15
N LEU A 458 15.44 19.37 16.12
CA LEU A 458 14.28 20.23 15.87
C LEU A 458 13.73 20.89 17.13
N SER A 459 13.91 20.32 18.33
CA SER A 459 13.52 20.96 19.59
C SER A 459 14.22 22.30 19.77
N ASP A 460 15.50 22.38 19.40
CA ASP A 460 16.29 23.61 19.48
C ASP A 460 15.81 24.68 18.50
N ASN A 461 15.22 24.29 17.38
CA ASN A 461 14.66 25.18 16.35
C ASN A 461 13.17 25.51 16.57
N LEU A 462 12.46 24.72 17.37
CA LEU A 462 11.02 24.90 17.64
C LEU A 462 10.72 25.96 18.70
N SER A 463 11.73 26.47 19.41
CA SER A 463 11.60 27.60 20.35
C SER A 463 11.19 28.91 19.67
N SER A 464 11.15 28.98 18.35
CA SER A 464 10.71 30.12 17.55
C SER A 464 9.23 30.08 17.14
N PHE A 465 8.45 29.12 17.65
CA PHE A 465 7.01 28.96 17.35
C PHE A 465 6.06 29.59 18.39
N ASP A 466 6.60 30.28 19.40
CA ASP A 466 5.82 31.03 20.41
C ASP A 466 5.47 32.45 19.95
#